data_9a78b7d813673a0d8a478ca86c2cb5ff
#
_entry.id   9a78b7d813673a0d8a478ca86c2cb5ff
#
_cell.length_a   1.000
_cell.length_b   1.000
_cell.length_c   1.000
_cell.angle_alpha   90.00
_cell.angle_beta   90.00
_cell.angle_gamma   90.00
#
_symmetry.space_group_name_H-M   'P 1'
#
loop_
_entity.id
_entity.type
_entity.pdbx_description
1 polymer ?
#
loop_
_entity_poly.entity_id
_entity_poly.type
_entity_poly.pdbx_seq_one_letter_code
_entity_poly.pdbx_strand_id
1 'polypeptide(L)'
;MKYLFAAIALFVATTLQAQIKELKGTIIGTTYSVDYNNNNAISTTVNNKADAFDGDMGTFFASYDRSYTWLGLDLGKKHVIKRIAFAPRRDWPQRLTLGVFEGANNPDFTDAVPLYIIKNEPANNVMTSVNIKVSRGFRYVRYVGPNDVRCNVAELKFYGIEGEGDDSQFYSVTNLPTVSIHTVGAEEVTSKDYYLDGIINIISQEGKNFFSDSLEIKGRGNASWGFPKKPYRLKLYNKARLLGSPSQSKNWTLINNYGDKTLIRNCLAFQISRCLEMEYTPWCVLVDVIFNGEYKGTYQLCDKIDIRKGRVDITEMEPTDIRSPEVTGGYLFEVDGYAYDEKSMFISGRYQIPVTIKEPDEDDIVPAQKNYLVTYFNRMENSLASALYDTPQY
;
A
#
# COMPACT_ATOMS: atom_id res chain seq x y z
N MET A 1 13.10 75.82 19.54
CA MET A 1 13.85 74.69 18.97
C MET A 1 13.78 73.53 19.96
N LYS A 2 12.89 72.59 19.73
CA LYS A 2 12.79 71.38 20.56
C LYS A 2 13.27 70.22 19.72
N TYR A 3 14.35 69.58 20.10
CA TYR A 3 14.89 68.38 19.44
C TYR A 3 14.11 67.18 19.98
N LEU A 4 13.45 66.47 19.13
CA LEU A 4 12.79 65.20 19.37
C LEU A 4 13.78 64.06 19.07
N PHE A 5 14.32 63.41 20.10
CA PHE A 5 15.11 62.22 19.93
C PHE A 5 14.17 61.02 19.73
N ALA A 6 14.10 60.46 18.52
CA ALA A 6 13.46 59.21 18.25
C ALA A 6 14.44 58.07 18.53
N ALA A 7 14.20 57.32 19.58
CA ALA A 7 14.96 56.08 19.88
C ALA A 7 14.44 54.97 18.97
N ILE A 8 15.22 54.58 17.96
CA ILE A 8 14.94 53.35 17.15
C ILE A 8 15.39 52.15 17.99
N ALA A 9 14.40 51.45 18.54
CA ALA A 9 14.65 50.16 19.16
C ALA A 9 14.84 49.13 18.05
N LEU A 10 16.08 48.71 17.82
CA LEU A 10 16.42 47.62 16.92
C LEU A 10 16.07 46.29 17.60
N PHE A 11 14.89 45.73 17.29
CA PHE A 11 14.54 44.36 17.67
C PHE A 11 15.36 43.40 16.81
N VAL A 12 16.50 42.96 17.34
CA VAL A 12 17.22 41.81 16.78
C VAL A 12 16.43 40.57 17.18
N ALA A 13 15.55 40.13 16.32
CA ALA A 13 14.94 38.80 16.42
C ALA A 13 16.05 37.76 16.16
N THR A 14 16.71 37.31 17.22
CA THR A 14 17.55 36.11 17.14
C THR A 14 16.61 34.93 16.88
N THR A 15 16.49 34.53 15.61
CA THR A 15 15.93 33.25 15.28
C THR A 15 16.83 32.18 15.91
N LEU A 16 16.41 31.64 17.04
CA LEU A 16 17.03 30.47 17.64
C LEU A 16 16.81 29.32 16.63
N GLN A 17 17.78 29.12 15.75
CA GLN A 17 17.75 28.00 14.83
C GLN A 17 17.91 26.74 15.67
N ALA A 18 16.83 25.96 15.84
CA ALA A 18 16.84 24.78 16.68
C ALA A 18 17.93 23.82 16.17
N GLN A 19 18.90 23.53 17.03
CA GLN A 19 20.05 22.73 16.68
C GLN A 19 19.65 21.25 16.56
N ILE A 20 20.02 20.61 15.46
CA ILE A 20 19.88 19.15 15.29
C ILE A 20 20.76 18.46 16.32
N LYS A 21 20.15 17.65 17.18
CA LYS A 21 20.86 16.89 18.24
C LYS A 21 20.51 15.41 18.15
N GLU A 22 21.37 14.58 18.73
CA GLU A 22 21.07 13.18 18.94
C GLU A 22 19.88 13.05 19.90
N LEU A 23 18.87 12.27 19.50
CA LEU A 23 17.65 12.04 20.26
C LEU A 23 17.86 10.85 21.19
N LYS A 24 17.40 11.00 22.42
CA LYS A 24 17.38 9.95 23.44
C LYS A 24 15.96 9.73 23.89
N GLY A 25 15.66 8.51 24.34
CA GLY A 25 14.32 8.13 24.78
C GLY A 25 14.34 6.79 25.49
N THR A 26 13.14 6.34 25.86
CA THR A 26 12.97 4.99 26.41
C THR A 26 13.10 3.97 25.28
N ILE A 27 13.98 2.97 25.46
CA ILE A 27 14.18 1.92 24.46
C ILE A 27 12.98 0.97 24.44
N ILE A 28 12.34 0.85 23.31
CA ILE A 28 11.15 0.02 23.07
C ILE A 28 11.44 -1.03 21.98
N GLY A 29 10.57 -2.03 21.87
CA GLY A 29 10.67 -3.05 20.81
C GLY A 29 10.63 -4.47 21.33
N THR A 30 11.00 -5.40 20.47
CA THR A 30 10.99 -6.86 20.72
C THR A 30 11.69 -7.19 22.04
N THR A 31 11.01 -7.99 22.86
CA THR A 31 11.44 -8.25 24.24
C THR A 31 12.59 -9.24 24.32
N TYR A 32 12.50 -10.32 23.54
CA TYR A 32 13.43 -11.44 23.65
C TYR A 32 14.52 -11.37 22.60
N SER A 33 15.75 -11.59 23.05
CA SER A 33 16.96 -11.71 22.25
C SER A 33 17.50 -13.14 22.27
N VAL A 34 18.49 -13.41 21.41
CA VAL A 34 19.15 -14.70 21.34
C VAL A 34 20.54 -14.64 21.97
N ASP A 35 20.82 -15.58 22.87
CA ASP A 35 22.19 -15.81 23.40
C ASP A 35 22.90 -16.88 22.56
N TYR A 36 23.78 -16.42 21.67
CA TYR A 36 24.56 -17.30 20.79
C TYR A 36 25.61 -18.14 21.57
N ASN A 37 26.02 -17.68 22.75
CA ASN A 37 27.01 -18.37 23.57
C ASN A 37 26.37 -19.52 24.40
N ASN A 38 25.05 -19.50 24.54
CA ASN A 38 24.28 -20.47 25.26
C ASN A 38 23.28 -21.21 24.35
N ASN A 39 23.80 -21.87 23.32
CA ASN A 39 23.03 -22.71 22.39
C ASN A 39 21.76 -22.01 21.80
N ASN A 40 21.88 -20.72 21.47
CA ASN A 40 20.77 -19.88 20.98
C ASN A 40 19.58 -19.79 21.96
N ALA A 41 19.82 -19.84 23.25
CA ALA A 41 18.78 -19.69 24.25
C ALA A 41 18.11 -18.31 24.21
N ILE A 42 16.86 -18.26 24.67
CA ILE A 42 16.14 -16.98 24.89
C ILE A 42 16.87 -16.19 25.98
N SER A 43 17.09 -14.92 25.74
CA SER A 43 17.67 -13.96 26.67
C SER A 43 16.90 -12.66 26.71
N THR A 44 17.09 -11.89 27.77
CA THR A 44 16.66 -10.49 27.89
C THR A 44 17.83 -9.55 28.21
N THR A 45 19.03 -10.11 28.40
CA THR A 45 20.22 -9.38 28.85
C THR A 45 21.40 -9.47 27.88
N VAL A 46 21.47 -10.51 27.07
CA VAL A 46 22.55 -10.72 26.08
C VAL A 46 22.00 -10.43 24.69
N ASN A 47 22.75 -9.69 23.89
CA ASN A 47 22.34 -9.24 22.55
C ASN A 47 20.95 -8.57 22.54
N ASN A 48 20.61 -7.87 23.61
CA ASN A 48 19.32 -7.26 23.81
C ASN A 48 19.21 -5.89 23.11
N LYS A 49 18.02 -5.31 23.09
CA LYS A 49 17.77 -4.07 22.35
C LYS A 49 18.55 -2.85 22.86
N ALA A 50 19.05 -2.86 24.10
CA ALA A 50 19.86 -1.76 24.61
C ALA A 50 21.25 -1.74 23.96
N ASP A 51 21.75 -2.90 23.55
CA ASP A 51 23.06 -3.05 22.90
C ASP A 51 23.12 -2.35 21.53
N ALA A 52 21.97 -1.96 20.95
CA ALA A 52 21.93 -1.17 19.72
C ALA A 52 21.87 0.35 19.95
N PHE A 53 21.97 0.81 21.22
CA PHE A 53 21.91 2.22 21.63
C PHE A 53 23.00 2.58 22.66
N ASP A 54 23.96 1.70 22.88
CA ASP A 54 25.01 1.86 23.92
C ASP A 54 26.25 2.62 23.44
N GLY A 55 26.39 2.82 22.13
CA GLY A 55 27.51 3.51 21.49
C GLY A 55 28.69 2.59 21.18
N ASP A 56 28.59 1.30 21.43
CA ASP A 56 29.60 0.29 21.15
C ASP A 56 29.26 -0.54 19.91
N MET A 57 29.95 -0.35 18.81
CA MET A 57 29.77 -1.14 17.59
C MET A 57 30.24 -2.60 17.74
N GLY A 58 30.82 -2.98 18.87
CA GLY A 58 31.19 -4.36 19.21
C GLY A 58 30.03 -5.16 19.76
N THR A 59 29.01 -4.52 20.31
CA THR A 59 27.74 -5.10 20.77
C THR A 59 26.68 -5.04 19.67
N PHE A 60 25.59 -5.75 19.83
CA PHE A 60 24.51 -5.75 18.84
C PHE A 60 23.22 -6.33 19.39
N PHE A 61 22.10 -5.88 18.85
CA PHE A 61 20.81 -6.54 19.02
C PHE A 61 20.66 -7.73 18.09
N ALA A 62 20.12 -8.83 18.62
CA ALA A 62 19.66 -9.96 17.83
C ALA A 62 18.40 -10.55 18.48
N SER A 63 17.26 -10.41 17.85
CA SER A 63 16.01 -10.97 18.35
C SER A 63 16.04 -12.49 18.42
N TYR A 64 15.31 -13.05 19.40
CA TYR A 64 15.08 -14.49 19.45
C TYR A 64 14.25 -14.94 18.22
N ASP A 65 13.19 -14.22 17.88
CA ASP A 65 12.42 -14.44 16.66
C ASP A 65 13.21 -13.98 15.42
N ARG A 66 13.04 -14.70 14.33
CA ARG A 66 13.78 -14.43 13.09
C ARG A 66 13.16 -13.30 12.26
N SER A 67 11.85 -13.12 12.36
CA SER A 67 11.03 -12.25 11.53
C SER A 67 10.06 -11.40 12.36
N TYR A 68 9.54 -10.31 11.78
CA TYR A 68 8.58 -9.39 12.39
C TYR A 68 9.09 -8.71 13.67
N THR A 69 10.39 -8.50 13.74
CA THR A 69 11.06 -7.96 14.92
C THR A 69 11.59 -6.56 14.68
N TRP A 70 11.59 -5.77 15.74
CA TRP A 70 11.94 -4.36 15.68
C TRP A 70 12.46 -3.82 17.02
N LEU A 71 13.14 -2.67 16.96
CA LEU A 71 13.55 -1.92 18.16
C LEU A 71 13.55 -0.42 17.86
N GLY A 72 13.42 0.41 18.88
CA GLY A 72 13.33 1.85 18.71
C GLY A 72 13.30 2.64 20.00
N LEU A 73 12.83 3.89 19.89
CA LEU A 73 12.75 4.83 21.02
C LEU A 73 11.35 5.44 21.15
N ASP A 74 10.82 5.52 22.38
CA ASP A 74 9.82 6.52 22.75
C ASP A 74 10.58 7.79 23.17
N LEU A 75 10.48 8.83 22.38
CA LEU A 75 11.15 10.12 22.60
C LEU A 75 10.41 11.00 23.64
N GLY A 76 9.25 10.53 24.16
CA GLY A 76 8.40 11.26 25.09
C GLY A 76 7.63 12.43 24.47
N LYS A 77 8.21 13.11 23.50
CA LYS A 77 7.65 14.24 22.74
C LYS A 77 7.90 14.05 21.26
N LYS A 78 7.17 14.78 20.43
CA LYS A 78 7.37 14.76 18.99
C LYS A 78 8.67 15.47 18.59
N HIS A 79 9.39 14.87 17.65
CA HIS A 79 10.60 15.41 17.05
C HIS A 79 10.55 15.22 15.52
N VAL A 80 10.96 16.24 14.80
CA VAL A 80 11.20 16.15 13.36
C VAL A 80 12.56 15.49 13.16
N ILE A 81 12.54 14.27 12.63
CA ILE A 81 13.74 13.48 12.38
C ILE A 81 14.49 14.07 11.17
N LYS A 82 15.74 14.46 11.34
CA LYS A 82 16.55 15.08 10.30
C LYS A 82 17.66 14.17 9.78
N ARG A 83 18.11 13.23 10.60
CA ARG A 83 19.17 12.27 10.23
C ARG A 83 19.00 10.99 11.03
N ILE A 84 19.30 9.88 10.40
CA ILE A 84 19.40 8.55 11.01
C ILE A 84 20.82 8.05 10.78
N ALA A 85 21.42 7.42 11.80
CA ALA A 85 22.67 6.72 11.65
C ALA A 85 22.51 5.28 12.16
N PHE A 86 23.15 4.33 11.49
CA PHE A 86 23.09 2.92 11.82
C PHE A 86 24.39 2.21 11.46
N ALA A 87 24.71 1.15 12.22
CA ALA A 87 25.84 0.29 11.93
C ALA A 87 25.39 -1.18 11.89
N PRO A 88 25.88 -1.96 10.92
CA PRO A 88 25.63 -3.39 10.89
C PRO A 88 26.40 -4.10 12.00
N ARG A 89 25.90 -5.23 12.45
CA ARG A 89 26.71 -6.18 13.19
C ARG A 89 27.95 -6.54 12.37
N ARG A 90 29.11 -6.53 13.02
CA ARG A 90 30.39 -6.91 12.39
C ARG A 90 30.26 -8.26 11.67
N ASP A 91 30.76 -8.31 10.44
CA ASP A 91 30.79 -9.45 9.52
C ASP A 91 29.40 -9.92 9.00
N TRP A 92 28.35 -9.15 9.28
CA TRP A 92 26.99 -9.46 8.82
C TRP A 92 26.26 -8.23 8.26
N PRO A 93 26.90 -7.36 7.42
CA PRO A 93 26.26 -6.14 6.95
C PRO A 93 25.02 -6.37 6.08
N GLN A 94 24.96 -7.47 5.34
CA GLN A 94 23.84 -7.86 4.50
C GLN A 94 22.52 -8.04 5.27
N ARG A 95 22.59 -8.27 6.58
CA ARG A 95 21.39 -8.45 7.44
C ARG A 95 20.60 -7.18 7.67
N LEU A 96 21.17 -6.01 7.35
CA LEU A 96 20.46 -4.73 7.39
C LEU A 96 19.74 -4.39 6.07
N THR A 97 20.13 -5.03 4.96
CA THR A 97 19.53 -4.75 3.65
C THR A 97 18.03 -5.04 3.67
N LEU A 98 17.23 -4.07 3.24
CA LEU A 98 15.76 -4.03 3.29
C LEU A 98 15.17 -3.73 4.68
N GLY A 99 15.98 -3.45 5.69
CA GLY A 99 15.48 -2.93 6.95
C GLY A 99 14.86 -1.54 6.78
N VAL A 100 13.83 -1.25 7.57
CA VAL A 100 13.02 -0.03 7.45
C VAL A 100 13.09 0.78 8.74
N PHE A 101 13.36 2.07 8.62
CA PHE A 101 13.18 3.04 9.70
C PHE A 101 11.81 3.69 9.58
N GLU A 102 11.11 3.78 10.69
CA GLU A 102 9.76 4.35 10.76
C GLU A 102 9.63 5.35 11.90
N GLY A 103 8.72 6.33 11.72
CA GLY A 103 8.26 7.22 12.75
C GLY A 103 6.77 7.10 12.95
N ALA A 104 6.29 7.20 14.21
CA ALA A 104 4.88 7.13 14.56
C ALA A 104 4.53 8.09 15.70
N ASN A 105 3.23 8.36 15.89
CA ASN A 105 2.72 9.08 17.05
C ASN A 105 1.84 8.18 17.94
N ASN A 106 1.43 7.00 17.44
CA ASN A 106 0.78 5.96 18.21
C ASN A 106 1.81 4.94 18.71
N PRO A 107 1.73 4.49 19.97
CA PRO A 107 2.70 3.56 20.55
C PRO A 107 2.69 2.16 19.94
N ASP A 108 1.60 1.78 19.26
CA ASP A 108 1.44 0.53 18.52
C ASP A 108 1.90 0.64 17.04
N PHE A 109 2.40 1.80 16.64
CA PHE A 109 2.83 2.10 15.27
C PHE A 109 1.75 1.93 14.20
N THR A 110 0.47 2.04 14.56
CA THR A 110 -0.64 1.99 13.59
C THR A 110 -0.66 3.17 12.63
N ASP A 111 0.02 4.27 12.96
CA ASP A 111 0.23 5.46 12.13
C ASP A 111 1.68 5.59 11.60
N ALA A 112 2.41 4.48 11.53
CA ALA A 112 3.82 4.49 11.13
C ALA A 112 4.02 5.08 9.73
N VAL A 113 5.00 5.95 9.63
CA VAL A 113 5.47 6.55 8.37
C VAL A 113 6.91 6.09 8.15
N PRO A 114 7.22 5.43 7.03
CA PRO A 114 8.57 5.08 6.69
C PRO A 114 9.43 6.33 6.48
N LEU A 115 10.58 6.34 7.13
CA LEU A 115 11.56 7.42 7.07
C LEU A 115 12.70 7.08 6.10
N TYR A 116 13.15 5.84 6.12
CA TYR A 116 14.24 5.36 5.28
C TYR A 116 14.22 3.84 5.16
N ILE A 117 14.57 3.33 3.98
CA ILE A 117 14.77 1.91 3.72
C ILE A 117 16.23 1.71 3.30
N ILE A 118 16.90 0.75 3.91
CA ILE A 118 18.28 0.39 3.58
C ILE A 118 18.28 -0.41 2.27
N LYS A 119 18.50 0.26 1.13
CA LYS A 119 18.44 -0.36 -0.21
C LYS A 119 19.67 -1.19 -0.54
N ASN A 120 20.82 -0.76 -0.10
CA ASN A 120 22.10 -1.38 -0.41
C ASN A 120 22.76 -1.89 0.87
N GLU A 121 23.56 -2.94 0.75
CA GLU A 121 24.35 -3.44 1.85
C GLU A 121 25.27 -2.32 2.41
N PRO A 122 25.17 -2.00 3.71
CA PRO A 122 26.02 -0.98 4.32
C PRO A 122 27.46 -1.51 4.48
N ALA A 123 28.40 -0.58 4.60
CA ALA A 123 29.80 -0.93 4.83
C ALA A 123 29.96 -1.67 6.16
N ASN A 124 30.72 -2.77 6.15
CA ASN A 124 30.94 -3.58 7.35
C ASN A 124 31.67 -2.77 8.45
N ASN A 125 31.14 -2.84 9.67
CA ASN A 125 31.71 -2.17 10.86
C ASN A 125 31.88 -0.65 10.68
N VAL A 126 30.97 0.00 9.96
CA VAL A 126 30.96 1.45 9.72
C VAL A 126 29.58 2.02 10.04
N MET A 127 29.56 3.15 10.75
CA MET A 127 28.35 3.92 10.98
C MET A 127 27.94 4.66 9.70
N THR A 128 26.84 4.25 9.10
CA THR A 128 26.23 4.91 7.93
C THR A 128 25.27 5.98 8.41
N SER A 129 25.32 7.17 7.83
CA SER A 129 24.39 8.27 8.14
C SER A 129 23.59 8.68 6.92
N VAL A 130 22.29 8.89 7.10
CA VAL A 130 21.37 9.31 6.04
C VAL A 130 20.52 10.50 6.50
N ASN A 131 20.37 11.49 5.63
CA ASN A 131 19.51 12.64 5.89
C ASN A 131 18.05 12.26 5.59
N ILE A 132 17.14 12.69 6.47
CA ILE A 132 15.71 12.44 6.37
C ILE A 132 15.03 13.73 5.93
N LYS A 133 14.21 13.62 4.88
CA LYS A 133 13.49 14.76 4.30
C LYS A 133 12.06 14.94 4.84
N VAL A 134 11.63 14.02 5.71
CA VAL A 134 10.30 14.09 6.33
C VAL A 134 10.22 15.29 7.26
N SER A 135 9.16 16.08 7.14
CA SER A 135 8.95 17.30 7.92
C SER A 135 8.04 17.12 9.13
N ARG A 136 7.28 16.02 9.19
CA ARG A 136 6.42 15.66 10.32
C ARG A 136 7.21 15.35 11.59
N GLY A 137 6.65 15.71 12.76
CA GLY A 137 7.16 15.31 14.05
C GLY A 137 6.63 13.95 14.51
N PHE A 138 7.52 13.13 15.08
CA PHE A 138 7.20 11.79 15.59
C PHE A 138 7.62 11.66 17.05
N ARG A 139 6.76 11.05 17.88
CA ARG A 139 7.10 10.66 19.24
C ARG A 139 7.85 9.34 19.29
N TYR A 140 7.47 8.39 18.45
CA TYR A 140 8.06 7.06 18.39
C TYR A 140 8.86 6.90 17.11
N VAL A 141 10.04 6.31 17.22
CA VAL A 141 10.88 5.94 16.08
C VAL A 141 11.36 4.52 16.25
N ARG A 142 11.38 3.74 15.16
CA ARG A 142 11.86 2.36 15.20
C ARG A 142 12.65 1.97 13.96
N TYR A 143 13.44 0.93 14.11
CA TYR A 143 14.00 0.12 13.05
C TYR A 143 13.29 -1.23 13.02
N VAL A 144 12.74 -1.60 11.88
CA VAL A 144 12.13 -2.91 11.61
C VAL A 144 13.12 -3.70 10.79
N GLY A 145 13.59 -4.83 11.34
CA GLY A 145 14.55 -5.69 10.65
C GLY A 145 13.92 -6.47 9.51
N PRO A 146 14.69 -6.85 8.49
CA PRO A 146 14.23 -7.78 7.48
C PRO A 146 13.86 -9.14 8.08
N ASN A 147 13.03 -9.89 7.35
CA ASN A 147 12.68 -11.23 7.76
C ASN A 147 13.90 -12.18 7.73
N ASP A 148 13.86 -13.21 8.55
CA ASP A 148 14.85 -14.29 8.68
C ASP A 148 16.25 -13.90 9.20
N VAL A 149 16.47 -12.64 9.56
CA VAL A 149 17.78 -12.14 10.02
C VAL A 149 17.81 -11.63 11.46
N ARG A 150 16.74 -11.84 12.25
CA ARG A 150 16.66 -11.53 13.69
C ARG A 150 16.82 -10.02 14.02
N CYS A 151 16.45 -9.11 13.10
CA CYS A 151 16.63 -7.66 13.27
C CYS A 151 18.05 -7.29 13.74
N ASN A 152 19.06 -7.92 13.15
CA ASN A 152 20.43 -7.91 13.63
C ASN A 152 21.14 -6.59 13.32
N VAL A 153 21.35 -5.74 14.32
CA VAL A 153 21.94 -4.40 14.18
C VAL A 153 22.88 -4.10 15.35
N ALA A 154 24.05 -3.47 15.08
CA ALA A 154 24.99 -3.08 16.11
C ALA A 154 24.61 -1.74 16.75
N GLU A 155 24.38 -0.67 15.96
CA GLU A 155 24.10 0.66 16.49
C GLU A 155 23.03 1.38 15.71
N LEU A 156 22.18 2.13 16.44
CA LEU A 156 21.15 3.01 15.91
C LEU A 156 21.19 4.38 16.58
N LYS A 157 21.14 5.45 15.78
CA LYS A 157 21.04 6.82 16.29
C LYS A 157 20.04 7.62 15.48
N PHE A 158 19.22 8.38 16.17
CA PHE A 158 18.26 9.30 15.56
C PHE A 158 18.67 10.74 15.94
N TYR A 159 18.58 11.63 14.96
CA TYR A 159 18.91 13.05 15.16
C TYR A 159 17.73 13.89 14.66
N GLY A 160 17.39 14.92 15.44
CA GLY A 160 16.24 15.73 15.10
C GLY A 160 16.09 16.98 15.95
N ILE A 161 14.95 17.61 15.78
CA ILE A 161 14.55 18.85 16.45
C ILE A 161 13.18 18.62 17.09
N GLU A 162 12.99 18.96 18.37
CA GLU A 162 11.70 18.88 19.04
C GLU A 162 10.68 19.78 18.33
N GLY A 163 9.49 19.25 18.06
CA GLY A 163 8.39 19.98 17.45
C GLY A 163 7.40 19.08 16.71
N GLU A 164 6.22 19.64 16.43
CA GLU A 164 5.16 18.96 15.67
C GLU A 164 5.56 18.75 14.20
N GLY A 165 6.44 19.60 13.67
CA GLY A 165 6.83 19.60 12.27
C GLY A 165 5.73 20.10 11.35
N ASP A 166 5.87 19.80 10.06
CA ASP A 166 4.91 20.10 9.02
C ASP A 166 4.39 18.80 8.41
N ASP A 167 3.11 18.55 8.60
CA ASP A 167 2.42 17.37 8.12
C ASP A 167 1.90 17.51 6.68
N SER A 168 1.97 18.70 6.10
CA SER A 168 1.32 19.04 4.83
C SER A 168 1.73 18.12 3.66
N GLN A 169 2.91 17.50 3.72
CA GLN A 169 3.38 16.52 2.73
C GLN A 169 2.75 15.12 2.91
N PHE A 170 2.21 14.82 4.09
CA PHE A 170 1.62 13.52 4.42
C PHE A 170 0.10 13.54 4.47
N TYR A 171 -0.47 14.69 4.79
CA TYR A 171 -1.91 14.90 4.85
C TYR A 171 -2.33 15.74 3.69
N SER A 172 -2.49 15.09 2.59
CA SER A 172 -3.23 15.57 1.48
C SER A 172 -3.09 17.08 1.19
N VAL A 173 -2.44 17.36 0.13
CA VAL A 173 -2.63 18.57 -0.67
C VAL A 173 -4.14 18.74 -0.97
N THR A 174 -4.94 17.70 -0.73
CA THR A 174 -6.37 17.65 -1.00
C THR A 174 -7.16 17.14 0.23
N ASN A 175 -8.47 17.20 0.19
CA ASN A 175 -9.38 16.68 1.21
C ASN A 175 -9.61 15.16 1.07
N LEU A 176 -8.67 14.39 0.58
CA LEU A 176 -8.81 12.95 0.34
C LEU A 176 -8.01 12.14 1.36
N PRO A 177 -8.44 10.92 1.66
CA PRO A 177 -7.60 9.96 2.38
C PRO A 177 -6.31 9.71 1.62
N THR A 178 -5.22 9.46 2.35
CA THR A 178 -3.93 9.15 1.75
C THR A 178 -3.62 7.66 1.88
N VAL A 179 -3.29 7.04 0.75
CA VAL A 179 -2.78 5.67 0.67
C VAL A 179 -1.28 5.73 0.49
N SER A 180 -0.54 5.31 1.52
CA SER A 180 0.92 5.21 1.48
C SER A 180 1.32 3.77 1.26
N ILE A 181 2.11 3.52 0.23
CA ILE A 181 2.61 2.19 -0.14
C ILE A 181 4.13 2.22 -0.15
N HIS A 182 4.72 1.21 0.50
CA HIS A 182 6.16 0.98 0.47
C HIS A 182 6.41 -0.45 0.03
N THR A 183 7.11 -0.62 -1.08
CA THR A 183 7.61 -1.91 -1.53
C THR A 183 8.90 -2.27 -0.82
N VAL A 184 9.15 -3.57 -0.64
CA VAL A 184 10.41 -4.07 -0.11
C VAL A 184 11.55 -3.55 -0.98
N GLY A 185 12.59 -3.00 -0.36
CA GLY A 185 13.72 -2.39 -1.07
C GLY A 185 13.38 -1.08 -1.79
N ALA A 186 12.19 -0.51 -1.59
CA ALA A 186 11.67 0.62 -2.34
C ALA A 186 11.72 0.41 -3.86
N GLU A 187 11.53 -0.85 -4.31
CA GLU A 187 11.48 -1.20 -5.72
C GLU A 187 10.28 -0.55 -6.40
N GLU A 188 10.48 -0.10 -7.64
CA GLU A 188 9.40 0.41 -8.46
C GLU A 188 8.64 -0.74 -9.12
N VAL A 189 7.31 -0.61 -9.21
CA VAL A 189 6.48 -1.57 -9.95
C VAL A 189 6.66 -1.35 -11.44
N THR A 190 7.39 -2.24 -12.08
CA THR A 190 7.74 -2.18 -13.52
C THR A 190 7.03 -3.21 -14.37
N SER A 191 6.30 -4.16 -13.77
CA SER A 191 5.63 -5.27 -14.47
C SER A 191 4.19 -5.45 -14.04
N LYS A 192 3.40 -6.07 -14.94
CA LYS A 192 2.05 -6.59 -14.69
C LYS A 192 2.03 -8.07 -14.31
N ASP A 193 3.15 -8.77 -14.47
CA ASP A 193 3.20 -10.23 -14.42
C ASP A 193 3.55 -10.75 -13.03
N TYR A 194 4.42 -10.05 -12.30
CA TYR A 194 4.84 -10.42 -10.96
C TYR A 194 4.47 -9.36 -9.92
N TYR A 195 4.30 -9.82 -8.69
CA TYR A 195 4.03 -8.98 -7.54
C TYR A 195 5.32 -8.62 -6.82
N LEU A 196 5.36 -7.41 -6.28
CA LEU A 196 6.32 -6.98 -5.27
C LEU A 196 5.64 -6.98 -3.90
N ASP A 197 6.36 -7.46 -2.89
CA ASP A 197 5.92 -7.35 -1.50
C ASP A 197 6.06 -5.91 -0.98
N GLY A 198 5.18 -5.54 -0.06
CA GLY A 198 5.21 -4.21 0.54
C GLY A 198 4.30 -4.06 1.74
N ILE A 199 4.17 -2.82 2.18
CA ILE A 199 3.28 -2.39 3.27
C ILE A 199 2.38 -1.29 2.74
N ILE A 200 1.11 -1.34 3.12
CA ILE A 200 0.13 -0.29 2.85
C ILE A 200 -0.33 0.34 4.16
N ASN A 201 -0.37 1.67 4.19
CA ASN A 201 -1.02 2.44 5.24
C ASN A 201 -2.06 3.36 4.62
N ILE A 202 -3.24 3.43 5.24
CA ILE A 202 -4.27 4.39 4.85
C ILE A 202 -4.44 5.39 5.99
N ILE A 203 -4.23 6.65 5.68
CA ILE A 203 -4.12 7.75 6.64
C ILE A 203 -5.24 8.74 6.37
N SER A 204 -5.92 9.20 7.45
CA SER A 204 -6.90 10.29 7.37
C SER A 204 -6.21 11.64 7.20
N GLN A 205 -6.98 12.64 6.81
CA GLN A 205 -6.56 14.05 6.82
C GLN A 205 -6.00 14.53 8.15
N GLU A 206 -6.53 13.98 9.25
CA GLU A 206 -6.18 14.36 10.62
C GLU A 206 -4.94 13.62 11.14
N GLY A 207 -4.29 12.81 10.31
CA GLY A 207 -3.10 12.07 10.69
C GLY A 207 -3.34 10.79 11.48
N LYS A 208 -4.57 10.32 11.52
CA LYS A 208 -4.90 9.03 12.11
C LYS A 208 -4.74 7.94 11.07
N ASN A 209 -4.06 6.87 11.41
CA ASN A 209 -4.03 5.70 10.56
C ASN A 209 -5.37 4.96 10.68
N PHE A 210 -6.05 4.73 9.56
CA PHE A 210 -7.25 3.89 9.54
C PHE A 210 -6.92 2.42 9.41
N PHE A 211 -5.81 2.11 8.73
CA PHE A 211 -5.52 0.77 8.31
C PHE A 211 -4.03 0.60 7.99
N SER A 212 -3.48 -0.53 8.38
CA SER A 212 -2.13 -0.96 8.02
C SER A 212 -2.12 -2.47 7.77
N ASP A 213 -1.49 -2.90 6.69
CA ASP A 213 -1.31 -4.33 6.38
C ASP A 213 -0.10 -4.52 5.47
N SER A 214 0.37 -5.74 5.36
CA SER A 214 1.26 -6.16 4.29
C SER A 214 0.46 -6.35 3.01
N LEU A 215 1.08 -6.10 1.85
CA LEU A 215 0.46 -6.31 0.55
C LEU A 215 1.45 -6.85 -0.47
N GLU A 216 0.88 -7.45 -1.49
CA GLU A 216 1.52 -7.68 -2.78
C GLU A 216 0.98 -6.65 -3.79
N ILE A 217 1.84 -6.02 -4.57
CA ILE A 217 1.48 -4.99 -5.56
C ILE A 217 2.09 -5.29 -6.92
N LYS A 218 1.33 -5.09 -7.99
CA LYS A 218 1.82 -5.15 -9.38
C LYS A 218 1.13 -4.13 -10.27
N GLY A 219 1.66 -3.95 -11.47
CA GLY A 219 1.01 -3.17 -12.51
C GLY A 219 -0.31 -3.79 -12.97
N ARG A 220 -1.19 -2.97 -13.57
CA ARG A 220 -2.44 -3.42 -14.19
C ARG A 220 -2.81 -2.57 -15.40
N GLY A 221 -3.84 -3.04 -16.12
CA GLY A 221 -4.43 -2.35 -17.26
C GLY A 221 -3.69 -2.62 -18.57
N ASN A 222 -4.33 -2.29 -19.67
CA ASN A 222 -3.80 -2.42 -21.04
C ASN A 222 -3.23 -1.08 -21.48
N ALA A 223 -3.96 -0.24 -22.20
CA ALA A 223 -3.49 1.09 -22.62
C ALA A 223 -3.06 1.99 -21.44
N SER A 224 -3.76 1.92 -20.31
CA SER A 224 -3.45 2.72 -19.11
C SER A 224 -2.10 2.39 -18.47
N TRP A 225 -1.58 1.18 -18.67
CA TRP A 225 -0.22 0.81 -18.23
C TRP A 225 0.87 1.56 -19.01
N GLY A 226 0.58 1.96 -20.24
CA GLY A 226 1.47 2.77 -21.07
C GLY A 226 1.64 4.22 -20.60
N PHE A 227 0.76 4.73 -19.72
CA PHE A 227 0.84 6.11 -19.25
C PHE A 227 1.99 6.34 -18.25
N PRO A 228 2.51 7.58 -18.14
CA PRO A 228 3.52 7.92 -17.13
C PRO A 228 3.07 7.61 -15.70
N LYS A 229 1.82 7.94 -15.34
CA LYS A 229 1.20 7.60 -14.07
C LYS A 229 0.64 6.17 -14.15
N LYS A 230 1.22 5.26 -13.40
CA LYS A 230 0.90 3.82 -13.49
C LYS A 230 -0.31 3.44 -12.65
N PRO A 231 -1.21 2.60 -13.13
CA PRO A 231 -2.27 1.98 -12.33
C PRO A 231 -1.76 0.68 -11.69
N TYR A 232 -2.32 0.33 -10.50
CA TYR A 232 -1.83 -0.80 -9.72
C TYR A 232 -2.93 -1.77 -9.33
N ARG A 233 -2.58 -3.04 -9.19
CA ARG A 233 -3.34 -4.08 -8.52
C ARG A 233 -2.73 -4.33 -7.15
N LEU A 234 -3.56 -4.30 -6.12
CA LEU A 234 -3.19 -4.55 -4.74
C LEU A 234 -3.81 -5.86 -4.28
N LYS A 235 -3.05 -6.64 -3.52
CA LYS A 235 -3.51 -7.86 -2.87
C LYS A 235 -3.03 -7.83 -1.42
N LEU A 236 -3.94 -7.56 -0.49
CA LEU A 236 -3.66 -7.51 0.94
C LEU A 236 -3.37 -8.90 1.49
N TYR A 237 -2.59 -8.97 2.56
CA TYR A 237 -2.37 -10.20 3.31
C TYR A 237 -3.65 -10.66 4.00
N ASN A 238 -4.40 -9.73 4.58
CA ASN A 238 -5.67 -9.98 5.25
C ASN A 238 -6.85 -9.42 4.46
N LYS A 239 -8.02 -10.07 4.57
CA LYS A 239 -9.26 -9.50 4.04
C LYS A 239 -9.63 -8.26 4.86
N ALA A 240 -9.86 -7.14 4.22
CA ALA A 240 -10.24 -5.89 4.88
C ALA A 240 -11.35 -5.16 4.13
N ARG A 241 -12.06 -4.27 4.84
CA ARG A 241 -12.92 -3.25 4.26
C ARG A 241 -12.15 -1.94 4.25
N LEU A 242 -11.73 -1.48 3.08
CA LEU A 242 -11.00 -0.22 2.97
C LEU A 242 -11.98 0.95 2.85
N LEU A 243 -11.77 2.00 3.62
CA LEU A 243 -12.48 3.29 3.53
C LEU A 243 -14.01 3.19 3.37
N GLY A 244 -14.64 2.25 4.08
CA GLY A 244 -16.09 2.08 4.05
C GLY A 244 -16.64 1.22 2.89
N SER A 245 -15.79 0.49 2.17
CA SER A 245 -16.24 -0.46 1.16
C SER A 245 -17.30 -1.44 1.71
N PRO A 246 -18.35 -1.76 0.96
CA PRO A 246 -19.37 -2.72 1.38
C PRO A 246 -18.83 -4.15 1.48
N SER A 247 -17.75 -4.48 0.74
CA SER A 247 -17.17 -5.82 0.70
C SER A 247 -15.86 -5.90 1.48
N GLN A 248 -15.60 -7.08 2.06
CA GLN A 248 -14.32 -7.42 2.66
C GLN A 248 -13.49 -8.25 1.68
N SER A 249 -12.34 -7.74 1.24
CA SER A 249 -11.51 -8.39 0.24
C SER A 249 -10.02 -8.21 0.50
N LYS A 250 -9.22 -9.12 -0.08
CA LYS A 250 -7.78 -8.92 -0.26
C LYS A 250 -7.47 -8.10 -1.52
N ASN A 251 -8.33 -8.16 -2.54
CA ASN A 251 -8.07 -7.65 -3.89
C ASN A 251 -8.67 -6.25 -4.10
N TRP A 252 -7.80 -5.31 -4.46
CA TRP A 252 -8.14 -3.91 -4.72
C TRP A 252 -7.40 -3.39 -5.96
N THR A 253 -7.84 -2.26 -6.47
CA THR A 253 -7.19 -1.59 -7.61
C THR A 253 -7.00 -0.11 -7.33
N LEU A 254 -5.86 0.43 -7.77
CA LEU A 254 -5.61 1.87 -7.87
C LEU A 254 -5.62 2.25 -9.34
N ILE A 255 -6.70 2.93 -9.74
CA ILE A 255 -6.88 3.42 -11.11
C ILE A 255 -6.28 4.82 -11.21
N ASN A 256 -5.41 5.01 -12.20
CA ASN A 256 -4.63 6.24 -12.35
C ASN A 256 -5.42 7.45 -12.86
N ASN A 257 -6.54 7.24 -13.57
CA ASN A 257 -7.36 8.26 -14.25
C ASN A 257 -6.53 9.26 -15.09
N TYR A 258 -5.33 8.89 -15.54
CA TYR A 258 -4.37 9.80 -16.20
C TYR A 258 -4.92 10.42 -17.49
N GLY A 259 -5.71 9.67 -18.25
CA GLY A 259 -6.34 10.14 -19.49
C GLY A 259 -7.52 11.11 -19.26
N ASP A 260 -8.03 11.19 -18.04
CA ASP A 260 -9.13 12.06 -17.65
C ASP A 260 -8.61 13.25 -16.84
N LYS A 261 -8.60 14.44 -17.46
CA LYS A 261 -8.13 15.68 -16.80
C LYS A 261 -8.96 16.07 -15.58
N THR A 262 -10.19 15.59 -15.48
CA THR A 262 -11.08 15.85 -14.34
C THR A 262 -10.88 14.85 -13.20
N LEU A 263 -10.28 13.68 -13.47
CA LEU A 263 -10.07 12.54 -12.57
C LEU A 263 -11.36 11.87 -12.05
N ILE A 264 -12.55 12.30 -12.45
CA ILE A 264 -13.84 11.88 -11.86
C ILE A 264 -14.78 11.15 -12.80
N ARG A 265 -14.45 10.99 -14.09
CA ARG A 265 -15.38 10.37 -15.07
C ARG A 265 -15.79 8.94 -14.67
N ASN A 266 -14.85 8.12 -14.19
CA ASN A 266 -15.18 6.79 -13.70
C ASN A 266 -16.10 6.84 -12.47
N CYS A 267 -15.80 7.72 -11.51
CA CYS A 267 -16.64 7.90 -10.32
C CYS A 267 -18.05 8.35 -10.70
N LEU A 268 -18.17 9.26 -11.68
CA LEU A 268 -19.45 9.74 -12.20
C LEU A 268 -20.22 8.60 -12.89
N ALA A 269 -19.55 7.81 -13.74
CA ALA A 269 -20.16 6.64 -14.37
C ALA A 269 -20.69 5.65 -13.34
N PHE A 270 -19.93 5.37 -12.28
CA PHE A 270 -20.39 4.51 -11.19
C PHE A 270 -21.57 5.13 -10.41
N GLN A 271 -21.56 6.45 -10.25
CA GLN A 271 -22.71 7.12 -9.61
C GLN A 271 -23.97 7.03 -10.48
N ILE A 272 -23.86 7.20 -11.80
CA ILE A 272 -24.97 7.00 -12.75
C ILE A 272 -25.50 5.57 -12.67
N SER A 273 -24.60 4.58 -12.67
CA SER A 273 -24.94 3.17 -12.52
C SER A 273 -25.77 2.91 -11.26
N ARG A 274 -25.37 3.50 -10.11
CA ARG A 274 -26.15 3.42 -8.85
C ARG A 274 -27.51 4.08 -8.96
N CYS A 275 -27.59 5.26 -9.61
CA CYS A 275 -28.87 5.95 -9.82
C CYS A 275 -29.82 5.17 -10.74
N LEU A 276 -29.28 4.34 -11.63
CA LEU A 276 -30.04 3.43 -12.49
C LEU A 276 -30.35 2.10 -11.80
N GLU A 277 -29.99 1.94 -10.52
CA GLU A 277 -30.24 0.74 -9.73
C GLU A 277 -29.70 -0.54 -10.39
N MET A 278 -28.54 -0.43 -11.06
CA MET A 278 -27.89 -1.62 -11.60
C MET A 278 -27.47 -2.56 -10.47
N GLU A 279 -27.65 -3.85 -10.65
CA GLU A 279 -27.43 -4.89 -9.62
C GLU A 279 -26.04 -4.82 -8.99
N TYR A 280 -25.03 -4.51 -9.79
CA TYR A 280 -23.67 -4.30 -9.30
C TYR A 280 -23.05 -3.05 -9.90
N THR A 281 -22.51 -2.23 -9.02
CA THR A 281 -21.63 -1.11 -9.37
C THR A 281 -20.38 -1.18 -8.51
N PRO A 282 -19.18 -1.15 -9.10
CA PRO A 282 -17.95 -1.16 -8.32
C PRO A 282 -17.92 -0.04 -7.28
N TRP A 283 -17.54 -0.37 -6.07
CA TRP A 283 -17.27 0.63 -5.05
C TRP A 283 -15.95 1.34 -5.38
N CYS A 284 -15.90 2.65 -5.17
CA CYS A 284 -14.68 3.41 -5.32
C CYS A 284 -14.66 4.66 -4.44
N VAL A 285 -13.45 5.12 -4.17
CA VAL A 285 -13.16 6.39 -3.51
C VAL A 285 -11.89 7.00 -4.10
N LEU A 286 -11.85 8.33 -4.19
CA LEU A 286 -10.64 9.04 -4.56
C LEU A 286 -9.69 9.11 -3.37
N VAL A 287 -8.41 8.86 -3.62
CA VAL A 287 -7.36 8.86 -2.61
C VAL A 287 -6.10 9.52 -3.17
N ASP A 288 -5.34 10.17 -2.31
CA ASP A 288 -3.98 10.55 -2.64
C ASP A 288 -3.03 9.37 -2.43
N VAL A 289 -2.06 9.20 -3.32
CA VAL A 289 -1.11 8.09 -3.24
C VAL A 289 0.30 8.60 -3.02
N ILE A 290 0.92 8.10 -1.96
CA ILE A 290 2.37 8.21 -1.71
C ILE A 290 2.96 6.83 -1.96
N PHE A 291 3.90 6.74 -2.89
CA PHE A 291 4.56 5.49 -3.23
C PHE A 291 6.07 5.61 -2.98
N ASN A 292 6.60 4.77 -2.10
CA ASN A 292 8.00 4.81 -1.68
C ASN A 292 8.46 6.22 -1.24
N GLY A 293 7.58 6.96 -0.54
CA GLY A 293 7.85 8.31 -0.05
C GLY A 293 7.67 9.43 -1.09
N GLU A 294 7.24 9.10 -2.31
CA GLU A 294 6.97 10.08 -3.36
C GLU A 294 5.46 10.22 -3.62
N TYR A 295 4.97 11.46 -3.64
CA TYR A 295 3.57 11.74 -3.99
C TYR A 295 3.31 11.48 -5.47
N LYS A 296 2.43 10.54 -5.77
CA LYS A 296 2.05 10.13 -7.15
C LYS A 296 0.74 10.75 -7.64
N GLY A 297 0.13 11.62 -6.83
CA GLY A 297 -1.14 12.29 -7.16
C GLY A 297 -2.37 11.51 -6.74
N THR A 298 -3.54 12.01 -7.17
CA THR A 298 -4.85 11.43 -6.84
C THR A 298 -5.15 10.21 -7.69
N TYR A 299 -5.52 9.11 -7.05
CA TYR A 299 -5.95 7.85 -7.67
C TYR A 299 -7.40 7.55 -7.27
N GLN A 300 -7.99 6.60 -7.96
CA GLN A 300 -9.27 6.01 -7.59
C GLN A 300 -8.99 4.61 -7.02
N LEU A 301 -9.19 4.45 -5.70
CA LEU A 301 -9.18 3.15 -5.05
C LEU A 301 -10.53 2.48 -5.33
N CYS A 302 -10.50 1.30 -5.94
CA CYS A 302 -11.70 0.57 -6.37
C CYS A 302 -11.68 -0.88 -5.94
N ASP A 303 -12.87 -1.47 -5.92
CA ASP A 303 -13.02 -2.91 -5.98
C ASP A 303 -12.28 -3.48 -7.21
N LYS A 304 -11.63 -4.63 -7.04
CA LYS A 304 -11.43 -5.54 -8.16
C LYS A 304 -12.76 -6.26 -8.41
N ILE A 305 -13.21 -6.32 -9.65
CA ILE A 305 -14.37 -7.14 -10.04
C ILE A 305 -14.01 -8.59 -9.75
N ASP A 306 -14.77 -9.23 -8.87
CA ASP A 306 -14.70 -10.65 -8.53
C ASP A 306 -16.04 -11.12 -7.95
N ILE A 307 -16.31 -12.43 -8.05
CA ILE A 307 -17.53 -13.01 -7.50
C ILE A 307 -17.41 -13.08 -5.99
N ARG A 308 -18.26 -12.33 -5.30
CA ARG A 308 -18.47 -12.40 -3.85
C ARG A 308 -19.60 -11.50 -3.38
N LYS A 309 -20.09 -11.79 -2.19
CA LYS A 309 -21.06 -10.93 -1.49
C LYS A 309 -20.53 -9.51 -1.32
N GLY A 310 -21.32 -8.53 -1.77
CA GLY A 310 -20.99 -7.10 -1.73
C GLY A 310 -20.10 -6.62 -2.88
N ARG A 311 -19.81 -7.51 -3.84
CA ARG A 311 -19.29 -7.21 -5.18
C ARG A 311 -20.22 -7.83 -6.20
N VAL A 312 -19.72 -8.62 -7.17
CA VAL A 312 -20.57 -9.38 -8.06
C VAL A 312 -21.13 -10.58 -7.28
N ASP A 313 -22.39 -10.49 -6.85
CA ASP A 313 -23.04 -11.49 -6.00
C ASP A 313 -23.84 -12.46 -6.86
N ILE A 314 -23.14 -13.30 -7.62
CA ILE A 314 -23.69 -14.37 -8.46
C ILE A 314 -23.19 -15.72 -7.95
N THR A 315 -23.90 -16.79 -8.34
CA THR A 315 -23.50 -18.15 -7.98
C THR A 315 -22.21 -18.53 -8.69
N GLU A 316 -21.19 -18.93 -7.94
CA GLU A 316 -19.97 -19.51 -8.49
C GLU A 316 -20.30 -20.88 -9.08
N MET A 317 -19.93 -21.12 -10.34
CA MET A 317 -20.29 -22.33 -11.06
C MET A 317 -19.19 -23.37 -10.97
N GLU A 318 -19.62 -24.63 -10.81
CA GLU A 318 -18.74 -25.79 -10.84
C GLU A 318 -18.70 -26.41 -12.26
N PRO A 319 -17.63 -27.12 -12.65
CA PRO A 319 -17.59 -27.82 -13.97
C PRO A 319 -18.71 -28.84 -14.18
N THR A 320 -19.38 -29.27 -13.12
CA THR A 320 -20.53 -30.21 -13.15
C THR A 320 -21.86 -29.55 -13.49
N ASP A 321 -21.94 -28.20 -13.48
CA ASP A 321 -23.14 -27.41 -13.71
C ASP A 321 -23.42 -27.28 -15.21
N ILE A 322 -23.83 -28.39 -15.81
CA ILE A 322 -23.99 -28.53 -17.28
C ILE A 322 -25.45 -28.71 -17.75
N ARG A 323 -26.42 -28.67 -16.82
CA ARG A 323 -27.84 -28.83 -17.10
C ARG A 323 -28.67 -27.76 -16.41
N SER A 324 -29.87 -27.48 -16.95
CA SER A 324 -30.82 -26.57 -16.30
C SER A 324 -31.32 -27.15 -14.97
N PRO A 325 -31.45 -26.33 -13.90
CA PRO A 325 -31.25 -24.88 -13.91
C PRO A 325 -29.78 -24.41 -13.71
N GLU A 326 -28.86 -25.24 -13.24
CA GLU A 326 -27.50 -24.86 -12.80
C GLU A 326 -26.70 -24.22 -13.93
N VAL A 327 -26.80 -24.73 -15.18
CA VAL A 327 -26.09 -24.17 -16.33
C VAL A 327 -26.50 -22.73 -16.67
N THR A 328 -27.60 -22.23 -16.10
CA THR A 328 -28.15 -20.90 -16.44
C THR A 328 -27.52 -19.76 -15.64
N GLY A 329 -26.77 -20.03 -14.57
CA GLY A 329 -26.36 -19.00 -13.63
C GLY A 329 -24.85 -18.85 -13.49
N GLY A 330 -24.44 -17.70 -12.94
CA GLY A 330 -23.08 -17.47 -12.48
C GLY A 330 -22.04 -17.08 -13.51
N TYR A 331 -22.43 -16.60 -14.68
CA TYR A 331 -21.47 -16.13 -15.68
C TYR A 331 -21.05 -14.68 -15.46
N LEU A 332 -19.73 -14.44 -15.54
CA LEU A 332 -19.15 -13.11 -15.68
C LEU A 332 -18.38 -13.06 -16.99
N PHE A 333 -18.68 -12.11 -17.85
CA PHE A 333 -17.99 -11.94 -19.13
C PHE A 333 -17.69 -10.47 -19.41
N GLU A 334 -16.73 -10.23 -20.28
CA GLU A 334 -16.25 -8.91 -20.66
C GLU A 334 -16.35 -8.74 -22.17
N VAL A 335 -16.99 -7.67 -22.62
CA VAL A 335 -16.95 -7.24 -24.02
C VAL A 335 -15.68 -6.41 -24.19
N ASP A 336 -14.66 -6.98 -24.85
CA ASP A 336 -13.34 -6.39 -24.89
C ASP A 336 -12.62 -6.65 -26.20
N GLY A 337 -12.02 -5.63 -26.77
CA GLY A 337 -11.17 -5.73 -27.96
C GLY A 337 -9.91 -6.57 -27.78
N TYR A 338 -9.49 -6.85 -26.54
CA TYR A 338 -8.36 -7.72 -26.20
C TYR A 338 -8.76 -9.20 -26.02
N ALA A 339 -10.03 -9.54 -26.22
CA ALA A 339 -10.51 -10.93 -26.08
C ALA A 339 -9.72 -11.94 -26.92
N TYR A 340 -9.15 -11.51 -28.04
CA TYR A 340 -8.34 -12.38 -28.90
C TYR A 340 -7.05 -12.92 -28.25
N ASP A 341 -6.60 -12.31 -27.17
CA ASP A 341 -5.43 -12.73 -26.40
C ASP A 341 -5.78 -13.71 -25.27
N GLU A 342 -7.10 -14.01 -25.09
CA GLU A 342 -7.63 -14.83 -24.01
C GLU A 342 -8.04 -16.22 -24.48
N LYS A 343 -7.76 -17.27 -23.69
CA LYS A 343 -8.11 -18.66 -24.06
C LYS A 343 -9.63 -18.90 -24.07
N SER A 344 -10.34 -18.30 -23.11
CA SER A 344 -11.78 -18.46 -22.98
C SER A 344 -12.53 -17.27 -23.56
N MET A 345 -12.68 -17.25 -24.88
CA MET A 345 -13.39 -16.20 -25.60
C MET A 345 -14.31 -16.76 -26.68
N PHE A 346 -15.19 -15.91 -27.19
CA PHE A 346 -15.96 -16.16 -28.41
C PHE A 346 -16.26 -14.85 -29.16
N ILE A 347 -16.63 -14.97 -30.43
CA ILE A 347 -17.14 -13.85 -31.23
C ILE A 347 -18.64 -14.03 -31.37
N SER A 348 -19.42 -12.99 -31.07
CA SER A 348 -20.87 -13.04 -31.20
C SER A 348 -21.30 -13.19 -32.67
N GLY A 349 -22.48 -13.82 -32.87
CA GLY A 349 -22.91 -14.19 -34.19
C GLY A 349 -23.36 -13.03 -35.07
N ARG A 350 -24.11 -12.08 -34.51
CA ARG A 350 -24.72 -10.98 -35.26
C ARG A 350 -23.81 -9.76 -35.45
N TYR A 351 -23.30 -9.26 -34.35
CA TYR A 351 -22.53 -8.01 -34.37
C TYR A 351 -21.00 -8.23 -34.34
N GLN A 352 -20.58 -9.49 -34.33
CA GLN A 352 -19.16 -9.87 -34.32
C GLN A 352 -18.40 -9.23 -33.16
N ILE A 353 -19.05 -9.17 -32.00
CA ILE A 353 -18.47 -8.59 -30.78
C ILE A 353 -17.55 -9.63 -30.14
N PRO A 354 -16.30 -9.28 -29.83
CA PRO A 354 -15.40 -10.13 -29.07
C PRO A 354 -15.78 -10.13 -27.59
N VAL A 355 -15.92 -11.32 -27.01
CA VAL A 355 -16.35 -11.53 -25.64
C VAL A 355 -15.40 -12.48 -24.94
N THR A 356 -14.82 -12.05 -23.83
CA THR A 356 -14.01 -12.90 -22.93
C THR A 356 -14.88 -13.40 -21.79
N ILE A 357 -14.80 -14.68 -21.49
CA ILE A 357 -15.46 -15.27 -20.32
C ILE A 357 -14.47 -15.18 -19.14
N LYS A 358 -14.88 -14.55 -18.05
CA LYS A 358 -14.08 -14.34 -16.83
C LYS A 358 -14.47 -15.28 -15.72
N GLU A 359 -15.74 -15.74 -15.72
CA GLU A 359 -16.26 -16.75 -14.79
C GLU A 359 -17.34 -17.61 -15.48
N PRO A 360 -17.26 -18.91 -15.40
CA PRO A 360 -16.14 -19.69 -14.87
C PRO A 360 -14.82 -19.33 -15.55
N ASP A 361 -13.69 -19.44 -14.81
CA ASP A 361 -12.40 -19.08 -15.37
C ASP A 361 -11.95 -20.03 -16.51
N GLU A 362 -10.85 -19.69 -17.17
CA GLU A 362 -10.39 -20.40 -18.39
C GLU A 362 -9.99 -21.86 -18.16
N ASP A 363 -9.67 -22.23 -16.92
CA ASP A 363 -9.25 -23.58 -16.55
C ASP A 363 -10.43 -24.44 -16.07
N ASP A 364 -11.51 -23.81 -15.59
CA ASP A 364 -12.69 -24.48 -15.03
C ASP A 364 -13.88 -24.59 -15.98
N ILE A 365 -14.00 -23.66 -16.96
CA ILE A 365 -15.13 -23.63 -17.89
C ILE A 365 -15.17 -24.86 -18.79
N VAL A 366 -16.32 -25.52 -18.84
CA VAL A 366 -16.52 -26.69 -19.70
C VAL A 366 -17.32 -26.33 -20.97
N PRO A 367 -17.22 -27.15 -22.08
CA PRO A 367 -17.88 -26.84 -23.36
C PRO A 367 -19.37 -26.61 -23.25
N ALA A 368 -20.08 -27.30 -22.37
CA ALA A 368 -21.52 -27.15 -22.20
C ALA A 368 -21.88 -25.75 -21.67
N GLN A 369 -21.15 -25.25 -20.70
CA GLN A 369 -21.30 -23.90 -20.11
C GLN A 369 -20.98 -22.82 -21.15
N LYS A 370 -19.85 -22.96 -21.86
CA LYS A 370 -19.48 -22.03 -22.94
C LYS A 370 -20.54 -21.98 -24.03
N ASN A 371 -21.03 -23.12 -24.48
CA ASN A 371 -22.08 -23.21 -25.51
C ASN A 371 -23.41 -22.57 -25.04
N TYR A 372 -23.75 -22.74 -23.77
CA TYR A 372 -24.91 -22.08 -23.18
C TYR A 372 -24.78 -20.57 -23.27
N LEU A 373 -23.66 -20.01 -22.79
CA LEU A 373 -23.41 -18.56 -22.78
C LEU A 373 -23.39 -17.98 -24.22
N VAL A 374 -22.71 -18.64 -25.16
CA VAL A 374 -22.68 -18.22 -26.57
C VAL A 374 -24.07 -18.18 -27.16
N THR A 375 -24.88 -19.23 -26.90
CA THR A 375 -26.24 -19.29 -27.39
C THR A 375 -27.13 -18.19 -26.79
N TYR A 376 -26.99 -17.96 -25.48
CA TYR A 376 -27.71 -16.90 -24.77
C TYR A 376 -27.35 -15.53 -25.31
N PHE A 377 -26.05 -15.22 -25.48
CA PHE A 377 -25.55 -13.94 -25.98
C PHE A 377 -26.05 -13.67 -27.41
N ASN A 378 -25.96 -14.66 -28.30
CA ASN A 378 -26.45 -14.54 -29.67
C ASN A 378 -27.97 -14.32 -29.73
N ARG A 379 -28.72 -14.97 -28.84
CA ARG A 379 -30.15 -14.77 -28.71
C ARG A 379 -30.49 -13.35 -28.26
N MET A 380 -29.76 -12.83 -27.29
CA MET A 380 -29.87 -11.43 -26.82
C MET A 380 -29.62 -10.45 -27.97
N GLU A 381 -28.55 -10.62 -28.76
CA GLU A 381 -28.24 -9.73 -29.90
C GLU A 381 -29.39 -9.76 -30.94
N ASN A 382 -29.92 -10.94 -31.23
CA ASN A 382 -31.01 -11.07 -32.18
C ASN A 382 -32.30 -10.39 -31.67
N SER A 383 -32.55 -10.47 -30.37
CA SER A 383 -33.70 -9.79 -29.74
C SER A 383 -33.56 -8.28 -29.82
N LEU A 384 -32.43 -7.74 -29.45
CA LEU A 384 -32.16 -6.30 -29.54
C LEU A 384 -32.27 -5.75 -30.96
N ALA A 385 -31.99 -6.57 -31.97
CA ALA A 385 -32.10 -6.20 -33.37
C ALA A 385 -33.52 -6.44 -33.96
N SER A 386 -34.42 -7.01 -33.23
CA SER A 386 -35.79 -7.29 -33.65
C SER A 386 -36.73 -6.17 -33.24
N ALA A 387 -37.95 -6.15 -33.87
CA ALA A 387 -39.02 -5.25 -33.46
C ALA A 387 -39.67 -5.67 -32.10
N LEU A 388 -39.18 -6.77 -31.51
CA LEU A 388 -39.73 -7.34 -30.29
C LEU A 388 -38.84 -7.14 -29.08
N TYR A 389 -37.87 -6.21 -29.17
CA TYR A 389 -36.84 -5.96 -28.10
C TYR A 389 -37.46 -5.54 -26.76
N ASP A 390 -38.66 -4.99 -26.75
CA ASP A 390 -39.39 -4.51 -25.57
C ASP A 390 -40.48 -5.47 -25.08
N THR A 391 -40.53 -6.69 -25.62
CA THR A 391 -41.55 -7.66 -25.21
C THR A 391 -41.07 -8.57 -24.06
N PRO A 392 -41.96 -9.05 -23.16
CA PRO A 392 -41.62 -9.90 -22.03
C PRO A 392 -40.97 -11.26 -22.37
N GLN A 393 -40.85 -11.57 -23.66
CA GLN A 393 -40.26 -12.84 -24.12
C GLN A 393 -38.70 -12.81 -24.16
N TYR A 394 -38.09 -11.67 -23.83
CA TYR A 394 -36.66 -11.48 -23.87
C TYR A 394 -36.12 -10.89 -22.59
#